data_795ad5633e69410588748f5364bd2c9e
#
_entry.id   795ad5633e69410588748f5364bd2c9e
#
_cell.length_a   1.000
_cell.length_b   1.000
_cell.length_c   1.000
_cell.angle_alpha   90.00
_cell.angle_beta   90.00
_cell.angle_gamma   90.00
#
_symmetry.space_group_name_H-M   'P 1'
#
loop_
_entity.id
_entity.type
_entity.pdbx_description
1 polymer ?
#
loop_
_entity_poly.entity_id
_entity_poly.type
_entity_poly.pdbx_seq_one_letter_code
_entity_poly.pdbx_strand_id
1 'polypeptide(L)'
;MKNKIFAQGFTLIEMLIVIAIISILASVFLVGLRGFRGGAYDARRMADLQRVQSYLEIYYTQNRAYPNVSIWNALQTALISANIGVTSIPNDPLTGQVQNYYYGVDVTDFQSYVLGARFSTADHASLNEPTEIDGTVFGVNCDDPVFCARF
;
A
#
# COMPACT_ATOMS: atom_id res chain seq x y z
N MET A 1 20.59 63.55 19.94
CA MET A 1 21.64 62.61 19.49
C MET A 1 20.96 61.38 18.84
N LYS A 2 21.06 61.18 17.51
CA LYS A 2 20.50 60.01 16.83
C LYS A 2 21.58 58.91 16.80
N ASN A 3 21.37 57.82 17.54
CA ASN A 3 22.23 56.65 17.45
C ASN A 3 22.05 56.03 16.06
N LYS A 4 23.06 56.05 15.22
CA LYS A 4 23.14 55.24 14.00
C LYS A 4 23.40 53.78 14.40
N ILE A 5 22.37 52.94 14.27
CA ILE A 5 22.54 51.47 14.35
C ILE A 5 23.20 51.09 13.04
N PHE A 6 24.48 50.69 13.08
CA PHE A 6 25.16 50.10 11.95
C PHE A 6 24.59 48.68 11.73
N ALA A 7 23.83 48.48 10.69
CA ALA A 7 23.44 47.15 10.25
C ALA A 7 24.71 46.45 9.75
N GLN A 8 25.13 45.42 10.48
CA GLN A 8 26.20 44.54 10.01
C GLN A 8 25.64 43.65 8.88
N GLY A 9 26.22 43.80 7.68
CA GLY A 9 25.91 42.96 6.55
C GLY A 9 26.60 41.60 6.66
N PHE A 10 25.98 40.56 6.08
CA PHE A 10 26.55 39.23 6.00
C PHE A 10 27.83 39.23 5.15
N THR A 11 28.83 38.49 5.59
CA THR A 11 30.07 38.29 4.83
C THR A 11 29.85 37.22 3.78
N LEU A 12 30.58 37.29 2.67
CA LEU A 12 30.53 36.30 1.59
C LEU A 12 30.91 34.87 2.10
N ILE A 13 31.85 34.81 3.07
CA ILE A 13 32.29 33.55 3.65
C ILE A 13 31.21 32.90 4.55
N GLU A 14 30.42 33.70 5.29
CA GLU A 14 29.31 33.19 6.08
C GLU A 14 28.24 32.56 5.19
N MET A 15 27.90 33.16 4.06
CA MET A 15 26.96 32.59 3.10
C MET A 15 27.51 31.29 2.49
N LEU A 16 28.82 31.25 2.18
CA LEU A 16 29.44 30.06 1.60
C LEU A 16 29.43 28.86 2.57
N ILE A 17 29.68 29.10 3.85
CA ILE A 17 29.63 28.05 4.87
C ILE A 17 28.20 27.54 5.05
N VAL A 18 27.20 28.44 5.08
CA VAL A 18 25.80 28.08 5.25
C VAL A 18 25.31 27.19 4.09
N ILE A 19 25.58 27.56 2.84
CA ILE A 19 25.18 26.74 1.69
C ILE A 19 25.91 25.40 1.66
N ALA A 20 27.17 25.34 2.11
CA ALA A 20 27.93 24.09 2.20
C ALA A 20 27.27 23.13 3.23
N ILE A 21 26.91 23.62 4.43
CA ILE A 21 26.24 22.83 5.46
C ILE A 21 24.86 22.35 4.98
N ILE A 22 24.05 23.26 4.38
CA ILE A 22 22.73 22.89 3.83
C ILE A 22 22.86 21.82 2.75
N SER A 23 23.86 21.93 1.88
CA SER A 23 24.09 20.93 0.81
C SER A 23 24.42 19.55 1.36
N ILE A 24 25.24 19.47 2.41
CA ILE A 24 25.56 18.21 3.09
C ILE A 24 24.30 17.61 3.74
N LEU A 25 23.54 18.41 4.49
CA LEU A 25 22.31 17.95 5.14
C LEU A 25 21.27 17.50 4.12
N ALA A 26 21.08 18.26 3.03
CA ALA A 26 20.14 17.91 1.97
C ALA A 26 20.51 16.59 1.28
N SER A 27 21.80 16.30 1.09
CA SER A 27 22.24 15.05 0.46
C SER A 27 21.86 13.81 1.28
N VAL A 28 21.98 13.87 2.61
CA VAL A 28 21.60 12.78 3.51
C VAL A 28 20.07 12.57 3.49
N PHE A 29 19.29 13.65 3.46
CA PHE A 29 17.82 13.58 3.43
C PHE A 29 17.30 12.92 2.15
N LEU A 30 17.88 13.22 1.00
CA LEU A 30 17.42 12.71 -0.31
C LEU A 30 17.61 11.19 -0.45
N VAL A 31 18.62 10.62 0.17
CA VAL A 31 18.86 9.16 0.12
C VAL A 31 17.82 8.39 0.95
N GLY A 32 17.41 8.91 2.12
CA GLY A 32 16.44 8.26 2.99
C GLY A 32 15.01 8.20 2.44
N LEU A 33 14.60 9.21 1.65
CA LEU A 33 13.21 9.36 1.20
C LEU A 33 12.72 8.27 0.24
N ARG A 34 13.59 7.58 -0.50
CA ARG A 34 13.19 6.56 -1.48
C ARG A 34 12.62 5.31 -0.80
N GLY A 35 13.23 4.84 0.28
CA GLY A 35 12.76 3.69 1.05
C GLY A 35 11.43 3.94 1.76
N PHE A 36 11.26 5.14 2.33
CA PHE A 36 10.02 5.52 3.02
C PHE A 36 8.79 5.55 2.10
N ARG A 37 8.95 5.94 0.83
CA ARG A 37 7.85 5.98 -0.12
C ARG A 37 7.33 4.58 -0.46
N GLY A 38 8.20 3.61 -0.66
CA GLY A 38 7.81 2.22 -0.91
C GLY A 38 6.96 1.67 0.24
N GLY A 39 7.47 1.76 1.47
CA GLY A 39 6.75 1.32 2.66
C GLY A 39 5.40 2.02 2.88
N ALA A 40 5.29 3.32 2.54
CA ALA A 40 4.02 4.03 2.64
C ALA A 40 2.97 3.50 1.64
N TYR A 41 3.36 3.13 0.42
CA TYR A 41 2.47 2.49 -0.55
C TYR A 41 2.06 1.09 -0.10
N ASP A 42 3.00 0.32 0.46
CA ASP A 42 2.73 -1.04 0.93
C ASP A 42 1.78 -1.03 2.14
N ALA A 43 1.97 -0.11 3.09
CA ALA A 43 1.03 0.10 4.19
C ALA A 43 -0.37 0.47 3.69
N ARG A 44 -0.47 1.29 2.64
CA ARG A 44 -1.76 1.62 2.02
C ARG A 44 -2.39 0.40 1.34
N ARG A 45 -1.61 -0.44 0.66
CA ARG A 45 -2.10 -1.69 0.07
C ARG A 45 -2.70 -2.61 1.12
N MET A 46 -2.03 -2.77 2.28
CA MET A 46 -2.58 -3.54 3.40
C MET A 46 -3.92 -2.96 3.89
N ALA A 47 -4.02 -1.65 4.06
CA ALA A 47 -5.28 -1.00 4.45
C ALA A 47 -6.38 -1.17 3.40
N ASP A 48 -6.03 -1.17 2.11
CA ASP A 48 -6.95 -1.43 1.01
C ASP A 48 -7.47 -2.88 1.03
N LEU A 49 -6.60 -3.88 1.32
CA LEU A 49 -7.04 -5.28 1.52
C LEU A 49 -8.01 -5.41 2.70
N GLN A 50 -7.74 -4.76 3.84
CA GLN A 50 -8.64 -4.77 5.00
C GLN A 50 -10.01 -4.16 4.68
N ARG A 51 -10.03 -3.12 3.85
CA ARG A 51 -11.30 -2.54 3.36
C ARG A 51 -12.08 -3.52 2.50
N VAL A 52 -11.41 -4.19 1.57
CA VAL A 52 -12.05 -5.19 0.70
C VAL A 52 -12.50 -6.41 1.50
N GLN A 53 -11.73 -6.85 2.50
CA GLN A 53 -12.15 -7.85 3.48
C GLN A 53 -13.49 -7.46 4.11
N SER A 54 -13.61 -6.23 4.61
CA SER A 54 -14.88 -5.76 5.22
C SER A 54 -16.06 -5.83 4.23
N TYR A 55 -15.83 -5.54 2.96
CA TYR A 55 -16.86 -5.66 1.92
C TYR A 55 -17.24 -7.12 1.65
N LEU A 56 -16.28 -8.02 1.65
CA LEU A 56 -16.50 -9.46 1.48
C LEU A 56 -17.30 -10.05 2.63
N GLU A 57 -17.03 -9.63 3.87
CA GLU A 57 -17.82 -10.05 5.03
C GLU A 57 -19.28 -9.58 4.95
N ILE A 58 -19.51 -8.34 4.50
CA ILE A 58 -20.89 -7.84 4.27
C ILE A 58 -21.55 -8.65 3.13
N TYR A 59 -20.84 -8.93 2.05
CA TYR A 59 -21.33 -9.76 0.95
C TYR A 59 -21.74 -11.15 1.44
N TYR A 60 -20.88 -11.78 2.26
CA TYR A 60 -21.12 -13.11 2.83
C TYR A 60 -22.37 -13.14 3.73
N THR A 61 -22.65 -12.09 4.52
CA THR A 61 -23.86 -12.05 5.36
C THR A 61 -25.14 -12.17 4.55
N GLN A 62 -25.15 -11.68 3.31
CA GLN A 62 -26.30 -11.72 2.41
C GLN A 62 -26.36 -12.97 1.56
N ASN A 63 -25.21 -13.42 1.04
CA ASN A 63 -25.13 -14.48 0.02
C ASN A 63 -24.74 -15.86 0.59
N ARG A 64 -24.22 -15.92 1.83
CA ARG A 64 -23.72 -17.14 2.49
C ARG A 64 -22.59 -17.83 1.75
N ALA A 65 -21.94 -17.13 0.84
CA ALA A 65 -20.79 -17.56 0.07
C ALA A 65 -20.02 -16.36 -0.41
N TYR A 66 -18.72 -16.49 -0.61
CA TYR A 66 -17.90 -15.46 -1.22
C TYR A 66 -18.04 -15.46 -2.76
N PRO A 67 -17.76 -14.32 -3.44
CA PRO A 67 -17.92 -14.23 -4.89
C PRO A 67 -17.04 -15.23 -5.64
N ASN A 68 -17.64 -16.05 -6.50
CA ASN A 68 -16.91 -16.99 -7.37
C ASN A 68 -16.33 -16.25 -8.58
N VAL A 69 -15.25 -15.54 -8.36
CA VAL A 69 -14.50 -14.78 -9.38
C VAL A 69 -13.00 -14.90 -9.08
N SER A 70 -12.15 -14.70 -10.10
CA SER A 70 -10.68 -14.88 -9.96
C SER A 70 -9.86 -13.63 -10.28
N ILE A 71 -10.53 -12.52 -10.62
CA ILE A 71 -9.84 -11.27 -10.96
C ILE A 71 -10.46 -10.10 -10.21
N TRP A 72 -9.62 -9.12 -9.87
CA TRP A 72 -10.00 -7.96 -9.04
C TRP A 72 -11.16 -7.13 -9.62
N ASN A 73 -11.18 -6.91 -10.95
CA ASN A 73 -12.28 -6.18 -11.59
C ASN A 73 -13.62 -6.93 -11.53
N ALA A 74 -13.59 -8.26 -11.64
CA ALA A 74 -14.79 -9.07 -11.49
C ALA A 74 -15.28 -9.07 -10.05
N LEU A 75 -14.37 -9.07 -9.07
CA LEU A 75 -14.70 -8.88 -7.65
C LEU A 75 -15.41 -7.55 -7.43
N GLN A 76 -14.88 -6.46 -7.98
CA GLN A 76 -15.54 -5.15 -7.92
C GLN A 76 -16.98 -5.21 -8.45
N THR A 77 -17.15 -5.81 -9.61
CA THR A 77 -18.47 -5.93 -10.24
C THR A 77 -19.44 -6.76 -9.36
N ALA A 78 -18.97 -7.86 -8.78
CA ALA A 78 -19.76 -8.69 -7.90
C ALA A 78 -20.21 -7.94 -6.63
N LEU A 79 -19.28 -7.22 -5.98
CA LEU A 79 -19.59 -6.45 -4.77
C LEU A 79 -20.54 -5.28 -5.04
N ILE A 80 -20.40 -4.58 -6.17
CA ILE A 80 -21.30 -3.50 -6.57
C ILE A 80 -22.70 -4.07 -6.87
N SER A 81 -22.78 -5.17 -7.62
CA SER A 81 -24.06 -5.79 -8.01
C SER A 81 -24.85 -6.32 -6.82
N ALA A 82 -24.18 -6.65 -5.73
CA ALA A 82 -24.80 -7.13 -4.50
C ALA A 82 -25.54 -6.03 -3.70
N ASN A 83 -25.46 -4.77 -4.11
CA ASN A 83 -26.11 -3.63 -3.44
C ASN A 83 -25.78 -3.51 -1.93
N ILE A 84 -24.58 -3.86 -1.53
CA ILE A 84 -24.08 -3.80 -0.16
C ILE A 84 -23.51 -2.42 0.23
N GLY A 85 -23.81 -1.38 -0.55
CA GLY A 85 -23.32 -0.02 -0.30
C GLY A 85 -21.92 0.24 -0.87
N VAL A 86 -21.34 -0.71 -1.59
CA VAL A 86 -20.03 -0.56 -2.27
C VAL A 86 -20.24 0.07 -3.64
N THR A 87 -19.52 1.15 -3.92
CA THR A 87 -19.53 1.83 -5.24
C THR A 87 -18.25 1.58 -6.02
N SER A 88 -17.15 1.27 -5.35
CA SER A 88 -15.87 0.89 -5.94
C SER A 88 -15.00 0.18 -4.91
N ILE A 89 -14.05 -0.63 -5.36
CA ILE A 89 -12.97 -1.14 -4.53
C ILE A 89 -11.66 -0.40 -4.83
N PRO A 90 -10.67 -0.42 -3.90
CA PRO A 90 -9.42 0.30 -4.08
C PRO A 90 -8.64 -0.13 -5.33
N ASN A 91 -7.97 0.83 -5.95
CA ASN A 91 -6.94 0.62 -6.97
C ASN A 91 -5.55 0.86 -6.38
N ASP A 92 -4.53 0.28 -6.99
CA ASP A 92 -3.14 0.44 -6.54
C ASP A 92 -2.75 1.91 -6.41
N PRO A 93 -2.21 2.35 -5.26
CA PRO A 93 -1.91 3.76 -5.01
C PRO A 93 -0.77 4.31 -5.87
N LEU A 94 0.08 3.45 -6.42
CA LEU A 94 1.21 3.87 -7.25
C LEU A 94 0.83 3.97 -8.73
N THR A 95 0.05 3.02 -9.24
CA THR A 95 -0.31 2.94 -10.66
C THR A 95 -1.73 3.40 -10.95
N GLY A 96 -2.58 3.47 -9.93
CA GLY A 96 -4.02 3.71 -10.09
C GLY A 96 -4.77 2.55 -10.75
N GLN A 97 -4.10 1.41 -10.94
CA GLN A 97 -4.63 0.23 -11.61
C GLN A 97 -4.79 -0.93 -10.62
N VAL A 98 -5.51 -1.96 -11.04
CA VAL A 98 -5.82 -3.14 -10.22
C VAL A 98 -4.72 -4.21 -10.24
N GLN A 99 -3.66 -4.04 -11.02
CA GLN A 99 -2.68 -5.07 -11.36
C GLN A 99 -1.88 -5.63 -10.18
N ASN A 100 -1.85 -4.93 -9.04
CA ASN A 100 -1.11 -5.34 -7.86
C ASN A 100 -2.00 -5.90 -6.75
N TYR A 101 -3.30 -6.07 -7.01
CA TYR A 101 -4.23 -6.72 -6.09
C TYR A 101 -4.75 -8.03 -6.65
N TYR A 102 -4.87 -9.02 -5.78
CA TYR A 102 -5.28 -10.37 -6.11
C TYR A 102 -6.43 -10.81 -5.21
N TYR A 103 -7.32 -11.60 -5.78
CA TYR A 103 -8.40 -12.27 -5.07
C TYR A 103 -8.50 -13.71 -5.56
N GLY A 104 -8.63 -14.65 -4.65
CA GLY A 104 -8.94 -16.04 -4.92
C GLY A 104 -9.94 -16.55 -3.91
N VAL A 105 -10.79 -17.47 -4.32
CA VAL A 105 -11.82 -18.11 -3.48
C VAL A 105 -11.68 -19.61 -3.54
N ASP A 106 -11.96 -20.30 -2.44
CA ASP A 106 -12.08 -21.75 -2.46
C ASP A 106 -13.27 -22.15 -3.32
N VAL A 107 -13.00 -22.78 -4.46
CA VAL A 107 -14.04 -23.17 -5.42
C VAL A 107 -14.83 -24.41 -4.96
N THR A 108 -14.46 -25.03 -3.86
CA THR A 108 -15.12 -26.23 -3.35
C THR A 108 -16.40 -25.88 -2.60
N ASP A 109 -16.35 -24.85 -1.76
CA ASP A 109 -17.46 -24.50 -0.88
C ASP A 109 -17.74 -22.98 -0.83
N PHE A 110 -16.85 -22.14 -1.38
CA PHE A 110 -16.92 -20.68 -1.34
C PHE A 110 -16.98 -20.07 0.07
N GLN A 111 -16.40 -20.78 1.06
CA GLN A 111 -16.41 -20.37 2.47
C GLN A 111 -15.08 -19.75 2.91
N SER A 112 -14.07 -19.80 2.06
CA SER A 112 -12.74 -19.25 2.32
C SER A 112 -12.23 -18.49 1.11
N TYR A 113 -11.45 -17.46 1.34
CA TYR A 113 -10.82 -16.68 0.28
C TYR A 113 -9.43 -16.21 0.67
N VAL A 114 -8.67 -15.75 -0.30
CA VAL A 114 -7.39 -15.09 -0.13
C VAL A 114 -7.42 -13.72 -0.79
N LEU A 115 -6.85 -12.73 -0.11
CA LEU A 115 -6.55 -11.43 -0.67
C LEU A 115 -5.04 -11.27 -0.74
N GLY A 116 -4.54 -10.78 -1.86
CA GLY A 116 -3.13 -10.51 -2.05
C GLY A 116 -2.86 -9.09 -2.54
N ALA A 117 -1.70 -8.57 -2.17
CA ALA A 117 -1.17 -7.31 -2.69
C ALA A 117 0.33 -7.44 -2.98
N ARG A 118 0.75 -7.07 -4.19
CA ARG A 118 2.17 -7.03 -4.54
C ARG A 118 2.82 -5.80 -3.92
N PHE A 119 3.81 -6.01 -3.05
CA PHE A 119 4.55 -4.95 -2.39
C PHE A 119 5.63 -4.36 -3.29
N SER A 120 5.94 -3.09 -3.06
CA SER A 120 7.03 -2.37 -3.71
C SER A 120 8.37 -2.65 -3.04
N THR A 121 8.34 -3.01 -1.76
CA THR A 121 9.50 -3.28 -0.91
C THR A 121 9.62 -4.79 -0.72
N ALA A 122 10.61 -5.40 -1.34
CA ALA A 122 10.82 -6.86 -1.27
C ALA A 122 11.16 -7.36 0.13
N ASP A 123 11.80 -6.53 0.96
CA ASP A 123 12.17 -6.84 2.35
C ASP A 123 11.16 -6.26 3.35
N HIS A 124 9.89 -6.15 2.98
CA HIS A 124 8.87 -5.64 3.89
C HIS A 124 8.67 -6.62 5.06
N ALA A 125 8.59 -6.10 6.30
CA ALA A 125 8.51 -6.94 7.50
C ALA A 125 7.34 -7.94 7.46
N SER A 126 6.20 -7.56 6.87
CA SER A 126 5.03 -8.42 6.77
C SER A 126 5.19 -9.61 5.81
N LEU A 127 6.21 -9.62 4.95
CA LEU A 127 6.54 -10.76 4.07
C LEU A 127 7.40 -11.81 4.79
N ASN A 128 7.92 -11.49 5.98
CA ASN A 128 8.78 -12.36 6.77
C ASN A 128 8.11 -12.81 8.09
N GLU A 129 6.83 -12.53 8.27
CA GLU A 129 6.08 -12.96 9.46
C GLU A 129 5.79 -14.47 9.40
N PRO A 130 5.84 -15.18 10.56
CA PRO A 130 5.58 -16.63 10.59
C PRO A 130 4.17 -17.04 10.13
N THR A 131 3.26 -16.08 10.03
CA THR A 131 1.87 -16.27 9.58
C THR A 131 1.64 -15.85 8.14
N GLU A 132 2.66 -15.37 7.48
CA GLU A 132 2.62 -15.05 6.06
C GLU A 132 2.47 -16.34 5.24
N ILE A 133 1.81 -16.24 4.10
CA ILE A 133 1.44 -17.36 3.28
C ILE A 133 2.24 -17.32 1.99
N ASP A 134 3.05 -18.35 1.77
CA ASP A 134 3.76 -18.57 0.52
C ASP A 134 3.05 -19.61 -0.38
N GLY A 135 3.43 -19.60 -1.64
CA GLY A 135 2.93 -20.55 -2.63
C GLY A 135 1.58 -20.13 -3.23
N THR A 136 0.89 -21.09 -3.84
CA THR A 136 -0.37 -20.80 -4.52
C THR A 136 -1.56 -21.17 -3.65
N VAL A 137 -2.39 -20.18 -3.30
CA VAL A 137 -3.61 -20.34 -2.51
C VAL A 137 -4.81 -19.86 -3.33
N PHE A 138 -5.78 -20.74 -3.54
CA PHE A 138 -7.01 -20.46 -4.30
C PHE A 138 -6.74 -19.79 -5.68
N GLY A 139 -5.64 -20.21 -6.33
CA GLY A 139 -5.23 -19.71 -7.65
C GLY A 139 -4.43 -18.39 -7.61
N VAL A 140 -4.19 -17.82 -6.43
CA VAL A 140 -3.32 -16.65 -6.25
C VAL A 140 -1.91 -17.13 -5.90
N ASN A 141 -0.90 -16.64 -6.63
CA ASN A 141 0.50 -16.83 -6.25
C ASN A 141 0.88 -15.83 -5.17
N CYS A 142 1.18 -16.36 -3.98
CA CYS A 142 1.54 -15.60 -2.79
C CYS A 142 3.06 -15.58 -2.52
N ASP A 143 3.89 -16.03 -3.48
CA ASP A 143 5.35 -15.91 -3.34
C ASP A 143 5.78 -14.45 -3.34
N ASP A 144 6.79 -14.13 -2.55
CA ASP A 144 7.37 -12.79 -2.46
C ASP A 144 7.61 -12.14 -3.85
N PRO A 145 7.31 -10.86 -3.99
CA PRO A 145 6.87 -9.87 -3.01
C PRO A 145 5.34 -9.70 -2.92
N VAL A 146 4.55 -10.77 -2.96
CA VAL A 146 3.09 -10.71 -2.84
C VAL A 146 2.70 -11.09 -1.41
N PHE A 147 2.28 -10.09 -0.62
CA PHE A 147 1.67 -10.32 0.67
C PHE A 147 0.27 -10.92 0.50
N CYS A 148 -0.01 -12.03 1.14
CA CYS A 148 -1.31 -12.69 1.14
C CYS A 148 -1.90 -12.82 2.56
N ALA A 149 -3.22 -12.64 2.64
CA ALA A 149 -4.00 -12.92 3.84
C ALA A 149 -5.19 -13.83 3.48
N ARG A 150 -5.32 -14.96 4.17
CA ARG A 150 -6.40 -15.94 3.98
C ARG A 150 -7.45 -15.80 5.09
N PHE A 151 -8.69 -15.95 4.74
CA PHE A 151 -9.86 -15.82 5.61
C PHE A 151 -10.83 -16.98 5.42
#